data_803bd7f6739ab93df30ea7fc435dd8cf
#
_entry.id   803bd7f6739ab93df30ea7fc435dd8cf
#
_cell.length_a   1.000
_cell.length_b   1.000
_cell.length_c   1.000
_cell.angle_alpha   90.00
_cell.angle_beta   90.00
_cell.angle_gamma   90.00
#
_symmetry.space_group_name_H-M   'P 1'
#
loop_
_entity.id
_entity.type
_entity.pdbx_description
1 polymer ?
#
loop_
_entity_poly.entity_id
_entity_poly.type
_entity_poly.pdbx_seq_one_letter_code
_entity_poly.pdbx_strand_id
1 'polypeptide(L)'
;KQNTKKSFSAFNLYKLMSKYKLVSNEKLDQMKNKYGSEDYKNANKHLKDTLVMAVNDDLKGILPYIDTKVELVWGEEDLEVPLQVGLDSNDIIPNSELTIIPGGGHNVLMSSSQIIIEVIKK
;
A
#
# COMPACT_ATOMS: atom_id res chain seq x y z
N LYS A 1 -14.17 27.21 -3.66
CA LYS A 1 -12.79 26.77 -3.98
C LYS A 1 -12.17 26.20 -2.71
N GLN A 2 -12.35 24.90 -2.47
CA GLN A 2 -11.64 24.22 -1.40
C GLN A 2 -10.23 23.93 -1.87
N ASN A 3 -9.29 24.54 -1.19
CA ASN A 3 -7.85 24.31 -1.35
C ASN A 3 -7.52 22.94 -0.74
N THR A 4 -7.52 21.89 -1.55
CA THR A 4 -6.95 20.60 -1.16
C THR A 4 -5.44 20.75 -1.10
N LYS A 5 -4.93 21.27 0.02
CA LYS A 5 -3.54 21.08 0.39
C LYS A 5 -3.32 19.57 0.47
N LYS A 6 -2.61 19.00 -0.50
CA LYS A 6 -2.04 17.66 -0.39
C LYS A 6 -1.29 17.62 0.95
N SER A 7 -1.89 16.99 1.94
CA SER A 7 -1.20 16.67 3.18
C SER A 7 -0.11 15.68 2.79
N PHE A 8 1.06 16.20 2.53
CA PHE A 8 2.27 15.40 2.44
C PHE A 8 2.40 14.79 3.84
N SER A 9 1.99 13.53 3.98
CA SER A 9 1.92 12.87 5.27
C SER A 9 3.27 13.05 5.95
N ALA A 10 3.28 13.54 7.20
CA ALA A 10 4.50 13.67 8.01
C ALA A 10 5.28 12.34 8.03
N PHE A 11 4.58 11.23 7.85
CA PHE A 11 5.12 9.89 7.69
C PHE A 11 5.93 9.71 6.39
N ASN A 12 5.49 10.28 5.25
CA ASN A 12 6.22 10.19 3.98
C ASN A 12 7.49 11.05 3.99
N LEU A 13 7.42 12.26 4.54
CA LEU A 13 8.60 13.09 4.74
C LEU A 13 9.61 12.39 5.63
N TYR A 14 9.13 11.75 6.66
CA TYR A 14 9.92 11.02 7.62
C TYR A 14 10.58 9.75 7.03
N LYS A 15 9.84 8.99 6.20
CA LYS A 15 10.35 7.86 5.42
C LYS A 15 11.49 8.29 4.48
N LEU A 16 11.37 9.47 3.88
CA LEU A 16 12.40 10.08 3.06
C LEU A 16 13.65 10.44 3.89
N MET A 17 13.46 11.07 5.06
CA MET A 17 14.55 11.44 5.97
C MET A 17 15.29 10.22 6.55
N SER A 18 14.59 9.11 6.78
CA SER A 18 15.20 7.87 7.26
C SER A 18 16.08 7.21 6.20
N LYS A 19 15.65 7.26 4.92
CA LYS A 19 16.43 6.76 3.78
C LYS A 19 17.80 7.44 3.65
N TYR A 20 17.89 8.70 4.06
CA TYR A 20 19.13 9.48 4.04
C TYR A 20 19.88 9.49 5.38
N LYS A 21 19.50 8.63 6.36
CA LYS A 21 20.11 8.56 7.71
C LYS A 21 20.12 9.90 8.47
N LEU A 22 19.17 10.78 8.17
CA LEU A 22 19.05 12.10 8.80
C LEU A 22 18.30 12.07 10.14
N VAL A 23 17.81 10.91 10.56
CA VAL A 23 17.03 10.73 11.79
C VAL A 23 17.56 9.53 12.56
N SER A 24 17.68 9.66 13.89
CA SER A 24 18.11 8.54 14.74
C SER A 24 17.05 7.43 14.79
N ASN A 25 17.48 6.18 14.97
CA ASN A 25 16.60 5.02 15.05
C ASN A 25 15.54 5.15 16.16
N GLU A 26 15.88 5.79 17.30
CA GLU A 26 14.93 6.05 18.39
C GLU A 26 13.79 6.98 17.98
N LYS A 27 14.10 8.04 17.25
CA LYS A 27 13.12 8.98 16.73
C LYS A 27 12.24 8.33 15.67
N LEU A 28 12.82 7.40 14.91
CA LEU A 28 12.17 6.54 13.94
C LEU A 28 11.09 5.68 14.61
N ASP A 29 11.43 5.03 15.70
CA ASP A 29 10.51 4.16 16.43
C ASP A 29 9.40 4.94 17.14
N GLN A 30 9.72 6.11 17.69
CA GLN A 30 8.70 7.00 18.27
C GLN A 30 7.66 7.44 17.23
N MET A 31 8.08 7.77 16.01
CA MET A 31 7.15 8.19 14.96
C MET A 31 6.38 7.02 14.37
N LYS A 32 6.98 5.84 14.22
CA LYS A 32 6.27 4.61 13.85
C LYS A 32 5.20 4.24 14.87
N ASN A 33 5.48 4.39 16.16
CA ASN A 33 4.50 4.16 17.21
C ASN A 33 3.37 5.22 17.23
N LYS A 34 3.65 6.44 16.80
CA LYS A 34 2.65 7.52 16.75
C LYS A 34 1.76 7.46 15.51
N TYR A 35 2.32 7.11 14.35
CA TYR A 35 1.66 7.20 13.05
C TYR A 35 1.50 5.85 12.33
N GLY A 36 1.97 4.76 12.93
CA GLY A 36 1.81 3.41 12.42
C GLY A 36 0.35 2.94 12.49
N SER A 37 0.04 1.90 11.70
CA SER A 37 -1.27 1.23 11.78
C SER A 37 -1.54 0.70 13.20
N GLU A 38 -2.79 0.43 13.52
CA GLU A 38 -3.16 -0.17 14.82
C GLU A 38 -2.47 -1.52 15.04
N ASP A 39 -2.32 -2.31 13.97
CA ASP A 39 -1.58 -3.59 14.01
C ASP A 39 -0.13 -3.38 14.38
N TYR A 40 0.53 -2.35 13.81
CA TYR A 40 1.91 -2.02 14.14
C TYR A 40 2.05 -1.54 15.60
N LYS A 41 1.14 -0.68 16.08
CA LYS A 41 1.16 -0.16 17.45
C LYS A 41 1.01 -1.26 18.49
N ASN A 42 0.14 -2.24 18.22
CA ASN A 42 -0.16 -3.36 19.12
C ASN A 42 0.82 -4.54 19.00
N ALA A 43 1.69 -4.53 18.00
CA ALA A 43 2.66 -5.59 17.74
C ALA A 43 3.81 -5.59 18.75
N ASN A 44 4.32 -6.77 19.09
CA ASN A 44 5.58 -6.92 19.82
C ASN A 44 6.78 -6.58 18.91
N LYS A 45 7.98 -6.48 19.50
CA LYS A 45 9.19 -6.07 18.77
C LYS A 45 9.46 -6.93 17.53
N HIS A 46 9.38 -8.26 17.66
CA HIS A 46 9.66 -9.17 16.54
C HIS A 46 8.66 -8.99 15.39
N LEU A 47 7.38 -8.84 15.73
CA LEU A 47 6.35 -8.58 14.73
C LEU A 47 6.53 -7.22 14.07
N LYS A 48 6.93 -6.18 14.83
CA LYS A 48 7.25 -4.85 14.28
C LYS A 48 8.40 -4.92 13.28
N ASP A 49 9.46 -5.64 13.62
CA ASP A 49 10.62 -5.80 12.73
C ASP A 49 10.22 -6.54 11.45
N THR A 50 9.40 -7.59 11.56
CA THR A 50 8.86 -8.33 10.41
C THR A 50 7.98 -7.46 9.53
N LEU A 51 7.06 -6.68 10.10
CA LEU A 51 6.21 -5.76 9.35
C LEU A 51 7.03 -4.70 8.60
N VAL A 52 8.06 -4.14 9.24
CA VAL A 52 8.95 -3.18 8.59
C VAL A 52 9.73 -3.81 7.43
N MET A 53 10.20 -5.04 7.57
CA MET A 53 10.85 -5.77 6.49
C MET A 53 9.88 -6.01 5.33
N ALA A 54 8.68 -6.51 5.61
CA ALA A 54 7.66 -6.80 4.59
C ALA A 54 7.25 -5.55 3.80
N VAL A 55 7.06 -4.38 4.46
CA VAL A 55 6.67 -3.12 3.77
C VAL A 55 7.82 -2.50 2.97
N ASN A 56 9.06 -2.83 3.30
CA ASN A 56 10.25 -2.30 2.62
C ASN A 56 10.75 -3.23 1.50
N ASP A 57 10.18 -4.42 1.37
CA ASP A 57 10.55 -5.36 0.33
C ASP A 57 10.01 -4.87 -1.03
N ASP A 58 10.91 -4.68 -1.99
CA ASP A 58 10.53 -4.28 -3.35
C ASP A 58 10.34 -5.53 -4.21
N LEU A 59 9.09 -5.93 -4.37
CA LEU A 59 8.72 -7.12 -5.12
C LEU A 59 8.60 -6.89 -6.64
N LYS A 60 8.87 -5.67 -7.14
CA LYS A 60 8.76 -5.37 -8.59
C LYS A 60 9.58 -6.31 -9.46
N GLY A 61 10.73 -6.74 -8.97
CA GLY A 61 11.62 -7.65 -9.69
C GLY A 61 11.05 -9.05 -9.93
N ILE A 62 10.03 -9.48 -9.17
CA ILE A 62 9.39 -10.81 -9.34
C ILE A 62 8.07 -10.75 -10.11
N LEU A 63 7.43 -9.59 -10.23
CA LEU A 63 6.14 -9.46 -10.92
C LEU A 63 6.16 -9.98 -12.36
N PRO A 64 7.22 -9.76 -13.17
CA PRO A 64 7.29 -10.27 -14.55
C PRO A 64 7.31 -11.80 -14.67
N TYR A 65 7.64 -12.49 -13.57
CA TYR A 65 7.75 -13.95 -13.54
C TYR A 65 6.50 -14.64 -12.99
N ILE A 66 5.45 -13.90 -12.72
CA ILE A 66 4.14 -14.46 -12.32
C ILE A 66 3.48 -15.00 -13.59
N ASP A 67 3.36 -16.31 -13.68
CA ASP A 67 2.80 -17.04 -14.84
C ASP A 67 1.32 -17.42 -14.68
N THR A 68 0.79 -17.34 -13.48
CA THR A 68 -0.62 -17.58 -13.17
C THR A 68 -1.49 -16.40 -13.55
N LYS A 69 -2.78 -16.64 -13.80
CA LYS A 69 -3.76 -15.56 -13.99
C LYS A 69 -3.90 -14.77 -12.68
N VAL A 70 -3.81 -13.45 -12.77
CA VAL A 70 -3.94 -12.51 -11.64
C VAL A 70 -5.09 -11.54 -11.89
N GLU A 71 -6.01 -11.46 -10.95
CA GLU A 71 -7.04 -10.43 -10.92
C GLU A 71 -6.64 -9.36 -9.90
N LEU A 72 -6.39 -8.15 -10.37
CA LEU A 72 -6.11 -6.99 -9.55
C LEU A 72 -7.40 -6.19 -9.33
N VAL A 73 -7.70 -5.85 -8.08
CA VAL A 73 -8.84 -5.00 -7.74
C VAL A 73 -8.34 -3.79 -6.98
N TRP A 74 -8.67 -2.60 -7.46
CA TRP A 74 -8.13 -1.36 -6.91
C TRP A 74 -9.20 -0.30 -6.72
N GLY A 75 -9.13 0.45 -5.63
CA GLY A 75 -9.96 1.63 -5.42
C GLY A 75 -9.43 2.83 -6.20
N GLU A 76 -10.31 3.51 -6.94
CA GLU A 76 -9.94 4.70 -7.70
C GLU A 76 -9.40 5.82 -6.82
N GLU A 77 -9.95 5.97 -5.60
CA GLU A 77 -9.60 6.99 -4.62
C GLU A 77 -8.76 6.44 -3.46
N ASP A 78 -7.96 5.38 -3.70
CA ASP A 78 -7.05 4.85 -2.69
C ASP A 78 -5.94 5.86 -2.41
N LEU A 79 -6.00 6.46 -1.21
CA LEU A 79 -5.02 7.45 -0.75
C LEU A 79 -3.81 6.82 -0.05
N GLU A 80 -3.88 5.53 0.31
CA GLU A 80 -2.79 4.81 0.97
C GLU A 80 -1.86 4.19 -0.07
N VAL A 81 -2.43 3.52 -1.06
CA VAL A 81 -1.69 2.96 -2.20
C VAL A 81 -2.31 3.47 -3.50
N PRO A 82 -1.72 4.49 -4.13
CA PRO A 82 -2.30 5.15 -5.29
C PRO A 82 -2.63 4.19 -6.44
N LEU A 83 -3.72 4.45 -7.16
CA LEU A 83 -4.15 3.67 -8.33
C LEU A 83 -3.02 3.43 -9.35
N GLN A 84 -2.08 4.37 -9.46
CA GLN A 84 -0.94 4.22 -10.37
C GLN A 84 -0.13 2.93 -10.08
N VAL A 85 -0.04 2.51 -8.82
CA VAL A 85 0.64 1.26 -8.45
C VAL A 85 -0.10 0.04 -9.01
N GLY A 86 -1.43 0.07 -9.01
CA GLY A 86 -2.25 -0.97 -9.63
C GLY A 86 -2.08 -1.04 -11.15
N LEU A 87 -2.06 0.13 -11.81
CA LEU A 87 -1.81 0.24 -13.25
C LEU A 87 -0.43 -0.27 -13.62
N ASP A 88 0.61 0.17 -12.92
CA ASP A 88 2.00 -0.28 -13.15
C ASP A 88 2.13 -1.79 -12.92
N SER A 89 1.46 -2.34 -11.90
CA SER A 89 1.46 -3.77 -11.63
C SER A 89 0.79 -4.57 -12.75
N ASN A 90 -0.33 -4.08 -13.27
CA ASN A 90 -1.03 -4.70 -14.39
C ASN A 90 -0.20 -4.71 -15.68
N ASP A 91 0.58 -3.66 -15.89
CA ASP A 91 1.48 -3.58 -17.06
C ASP A 91 2.67 -4.55 -16.93
N ILE A 92 3.12 -4.83 -15.71
CA ILE A 92 4.30 -5.66 -15.44
C ILE A 92 3.95 -7.15 -15.40
N ILE A 93 2.79 -7.53 -14.82
CA ILE A 93 2.36 -8.92 -14.68
C ILE A 93 1.81 -9.41 -16.01
N PRO A 94 2.40 -10.44 -16.64
CA PRO A 94 2.06 -10.85 -18.02
C PRO A 94 0.62 -11.31 -18.24
N ASN A 95 0.00 -11.91 -17.21
CA ASN A 95 -1.36 -12.45 -17.30
C ASN A 95 -2.24 -11.87 -16.18
N SER A 96 -2.44 -10.55 -16.22
CA SER A 96 -3.25 -9.85 -15.23
C SER A 96 -4.39 -9.07 -15.87
N GLU A 97 -5.48 -8.93 -15.11
CA GLU A 97 -6.60 -8.03 -15.40
C GLU A 97 -6.79 -7.10 -14.20
N LEU A 98 -7.01 -5.80 -14.46
CA LEU A 98 -7.23 -4.81 -13.42
C LEU A 98 -8.69 -4.35 -13.43
N THR A 99 -9.37 -4.52 -12.30
CA THR A 99 -10.70 -3.97 -12.04
C THR A 99 -10.56 -2.75 -11.13
N ILE A 100 -10.97 -1.58 -11.62
CA ILE A 100 -10.98 -0.33 -10.85
C ILE A 100 -12.38 -0.13 -10.27
N ILE A 101 -12.45 0.12 -8.96
CA ILE A 101 -13.70 0.43 -8.24
C ILE A 101 -13.87 1.95 -8.18
N PRO A 102 -14.84 2.53 -8.92
CA PRO A 102 -15.09 3.98 -8.89
C PRO A 102 -15.38 4.48 -7.48
N GLY A 103 -14.71 5.55 -7.05
CA GLY A 103 -14.86 6.12 -5.72
C GLY A 103 -14.41 5.22 -4.57
N GLY A 104 -13.83 4.06 -4.87
CA GLY A 104 -13.33 3.11 -3.87
C GLY A 104 -12.04 3.59 -3.21
N GLY A 105 -11.96 3.48 -1.88
CA GLY A 105 -10.74 3.74 -1.11
C GLY A 105 -9.90 2.48 -0.91
N HIS A 106 -8.99 2.51 0.08
CA HIS A 106 -8.09 1.40 0.37
C HIS A 106 -8.81 0.09 0.75
N ASN A 107 -9.94 0.18 1.44
CA ASN A 107 -10.68 -0.99 1.93
C ASN A 107 -11.80 -1.45 0.96
N VAL A 108 -11.51 -1.56 -0.33
CA VAL A 108 -12.49 -1.97 -1.36
C VAL A 108 -13.12 -3.33 -1.09
N LEU A 109 -12.41 -4.25 -0.44
CA LEU A 109 -12.92 -5.56 -0.06
C LEU A 109 -14.16 -5.45 0.85
N MET A 110 -14.17 -4.48 1.75
CA MET A 110 -15.27 -4.26 2.69
C MET A 110 -16.41 -3.44 2.06
N SER A 111 -16.07 -2.44 1.24
CA SER A 111 -17.04 -1.50 0.68
C SER A 111 -17.71 -1.97 -0.61
N SER A 112 -17.07 -2.89 -1.35
CA SER A 112 -17.49 -3.31 -2.70
C SER A 112 -17.45 -4.83 -2.88
N SER A 113 -17.82 -5.58 -1.85
CA SER A 113 -17.73 -7.04 -1.80
C SER A 113 -18.46 -7.75 -2.97
N GLN A 114 -19.56 -7.20 -3.45
CA GLN A 114 -20.28 -7.79 -4.60
C GLN A 114 -19.46 -7.78 -5.88
N ILE A 115 -18.78 -6.67 -6.18
CA ILE A 115 -17.92 -6.55 -7.36
C ILE A 115 -16.77 -7.55 -7.27
N ILE A 116 -16.20 -7.71 -6.08
CA ILE A 116 -15.12 -8.66 -5.84
C ILE A 116 -15.57 -10.10 -6.04
N ILE A 117 -16.79 -10.45 -5.60
CA ILE A 117 -17.40 -11.77 -5.84
C ILE A 117 -17.58 -12.02 -7.34
N GLU A 118 -17.96 -11.01 -8.12
CA GLU A 118 -18.09 -11.14 -9.58
C GLU A 118 -16.74 -11.37 -10.26
N VAL A 119 -15.70 -10.67 -9.82
CA VAL A 119 -14.32 -10.86 -10.30
C VAL A 119 -13.83 -12.29 -10.03
N ILE A 120 -14.06 -12.81 -8.81
CA ILE A 120 -13.64 -14.18 -8.43
C ILE A 120 -14.40 -15.26 -9.22
N LYS A 121 -15.63 -15.00 -9.67
CA LYS A 121 -16.46 -15.95 -10.42
C LYS A 121 -16.15 -16.01 -11.91
N LYS A 122 -15.36 -15.10 -12.42
CA LYS A 122 -14.87 -15.12 -13.81
C LYS A 122 -13.92 -16.31 -14.05
#